data_9e0414d1227039a6f8f0882cc9e26a5d
#
_entry.id   9e0414d1227039a6f8f0882cc9e26a5d
#
_cell.length_a   1.000
_cell.length_b   1.000
_cell.length_c   1.000
_cell.angle_alpha   90.00
_cell.angle_beta   90.00
_cell.angle_gamma   90.00
#
_symmetry.space_group_name_H-M   'P 1'
#
loop_
_entity.id
_entity.type
_entity.pdbx_description
1 polymer ?
#
loop_
_entity_poly.entity_id
_entity_poly.type
_entity_poly.pdbx_seq_one_letter_code
_entity_poly.pdbx_strand_id
1 'polypeptide(L)'
;MITGAPETIDGQDHLVLTRTFRAPIQDVWAALTESERLGRWFATWTGDPSTGRVQVTWAFEEDMPTEPYLVEVCEEPTRLRVRNENDDPTQVWTLDLRLAEEAGVTTLRFAQVLTDRSLVTDVGPGWEYYLDRLEESVRTGETATTGWDGYLARSGEYAAAFGLPDDERQTAT
;
A
#
# COMPACT_ATOMS: atom_id res chain seq x y z
N MET A 1 -4.53 15.78 7.97
CA MET A 1 -5.66 14.81 8.18
C MET A 1 -5.29 13.50 7.51
N ILE A 2 -5.35 12.40 8.25
CA ILE A 2 -5.09 11.04 7.75
C ILE A 2 -6.38 10.43 7.20
N THR A 3 -6.24 9.45 6.29
CA THR A 3 -7.36 8.66 5.73
C THR A 3 -7.33 7.21 6.18
N GLY A 4 -6.19 6.77 6.73
CA GLY A 4 -6.04 5.43 7.27
C GLY A 4 -6.69 5.26 8.64
N ALA A 5 -7.22 4.08 8.91
CA ALA A 5 -7.89 3.70 10.14
C ALA A 5 -7.44 2.32 10.64
N PRO A 6 -7.50 2.08 11.97
CA PRO A 6 -7.27 0.75 12.52
C PRO A 6 -8.46 -0.17 12.28
N GLU A 7 -8.19 -1.41 11.89
CA GLU A 7 -9.15 -2.50 11.92
C GLU A 7 -8.51 -3.76 12.52
N THR A 8 -9.29 -4.54 13.25
CA THR A 8 -8.89 -5.87 13.70
C THR A 8 -9.63 -6.92 12.88
N ILE A 9 -8.90 -7.75 12.15
CA ILE A 9 -9.45 -8.78 11.28
C ILE A 9 -8.81 -10.12 11.68
N ASP A 10 -9.63 -11.09 12.03
CA ASP A 10 -9.16 -12.41 12.49
C ASP A 10 -8.13 -12.33 13.63
N GLY A 11 -8.31 -11.38 14.55
CA GLY A 11 -7.42 -11.16 15.69
C GLY A 11 -6.10 -10.46 15.39
N GLN A 12 -5.90 -10.00 14.15
CA GLN A 12 -4.71 -9.25 13.74
C GLN A 12 -5.04 -7.77 13.51
N ASP A 13 -4.16 -6.89 13.96
CA ASP A 13 -4.25 -5.46 13.68
C ASP A 13 -3.90 -5.17 12.22
N HIS A 14 -4.68 -4.26 11.62
CA HIS A 14 -4.48 -3.79 10.25
C HIS A 14 -4.52 -2.26 10.20
N LEU A 15 -3.71 -1.71 9.30
CA LEU A 15 -3.90 -0.38 8.75
C LEU A 15 -4.76 -0.50 7.49
N VAL A 16 -5.89 0.22 7.45
CA VAL A 16 -6.79 0.20 6.29
C VAL A 16 -6.94 1.62 5.73
N LEU A 17 -6.67 1.78 4.43
CA LEU A 17 -6.93 3.00 3.69
C LEU A 17 -7.92 2.72 2.55
N THR A 18 -8.78 3.70 2.27
CA THR A 18 -9.74 3.60 1.16
C THR A 18 -9.49 4.73 0.17
N ARG A 19 -9.54 4.41 -1.13
CA ARG A 19 -9.46 5.37 -2.23
C ARG A 19 -10.56 5.10 -3.25
N THR A 20 -11.05 6.14 -3.89
CA THR A 20 -12.05 6.05 -4.96
C THR A 20 -11.52 6.64 -6.25
N PHE A 21 -11.82 5.98 -7.36
CA PHE A 21 -11.35 6.36 -8.69
C PHE A 21 -12.55 6.47 -9.64
N ARG A 22 -12.65 7.56 -10.38
CA ARG A 22 -13.60 7.69 -11.49
C ARG A 22 -13.05 6.99 -12.74
N ALA A 23 -12.87 5.68 -12.62
CA ALA A 23 -12.29 4.82 -13.64
C ALA A 23 -12.88 3.41 -13.53
N PRO A 24 -12.93 2.65 -14.64
CA PRO A 24 -13.32 1.25 -14.62
C PRO A 24 -12.43 0.41 -13.71
N ILE A 25 -12.98 -0.62 -13.08
CA ILE A 25 -12.24 -1.52 -12.19
C ILE A 25 -11.03 -2.15 -12.87
N GLN A 26 -11.11 -2.44 -14.18
CA GLN A 26 -9.99 -2.98 -14.96
C GLN A 26 -8.80 -2.03 -15.05
N ASP A 27 -9.04 -0.72 -15.16
CA ASP A 27 -7.98 0.28 -15.22
C ASP A 27 -7.27 0.41 -13.87
N VAL A 28 -8.02 0.39 -12.77
CA VAL A 28 -7.45 0.41 -11.42
C VAL A 28 -6.69 -0.90 -11.14
N TRP A 29 -7.25 -2.04 -11.53
CA TRP A 29 -6.58 -3.33 -11.43
C TRP A 29 -5.25 -3.35 -12.19
N ALA A 30 -5.23 -2.85 -13.42
CA ALA A 30 -4.01 -2.74 -14.22
C ALA A 30 -2.95 -1.84 -13.54
N ALA A 31 -3.36 -0.73 -12.91
CA ALA A 31 -2.45 0.15 -12.16
C ALA A 31 -1.82 -0.55 -10.95
N LEU A 32 -2.51 -1.54 -10.35
CA LEU A 32 -2.04 -2.32 -9.20
C LEU A 32 -1.19 -3.53 -9.59
N THR A 33 -1.32 -4.05 -10.82
CA THR A 33 -0.78 -5.37 -11.18
C THR A 33 0.16 -5.37 -12.38
N GLU A 34 -0.03 -4.50 -13.38
CA GLU A 34 0.89 -4.41 -14.51
C GLU A 34 2.17 -3.69 -14.09
N SER A 35 3.33 -4.34 -14.29
CA SER A 35 4.64 -3.82 -13.82
C SER A 35 4.92 -2.40 -14.27
N GLU A 36 4.65 -2.06 -15.56
CA GLU A 36 4.84 -0.71 -16.08
C GLU A 36 3.93 0.32 -15.38
N ARG A 37 2.65 -0.01 -15.18
CA ARG A 37 1.68 0.89 -14.54
C ARG A 37 1.90 1.01 -13.04
N LEU A 38 2.22 -0.08 -12.37
CA LEU A 38 2.61 -0.10 -10.96
C LEU A 38 3.86 0.75 -10.73
N GLY A 39 4.83 0.70 -11.66
CA GLY A 39 6.05 1.51 -11.64
C GLY A 39 5.84 3.01 -11.75
N ARG A 40 4.66 3.47 -12.16
CA ARG A 40 4.33 4.91 -12.23
C ARG A 40 4.10 5.54 -10.86
N TRP A 41 3.81 4.73 -9.86
CA TRP A 41 3.46 5.23 -8.54
C TRP A 41 4.16 4.52 -7.36
N PHE A 42 4.60 3.27 -7.51
CA PHE A 42 5.11 2.47 -6.40
C PHE A 42 6.35 1.65 -6.75
N ALA A 43 6.22 0.58 -7.53
CA ALA A 43 7.26 -0.41 -7.77
C ALA A 43 7.10 -1.06 -9.14
N THR A 44 8.17 -1.70 -9.61
CA THR A 44 8.13 -2.62 -10.76
C THR A 44 8.33 -4.05 -10.29
N TRP A 45 7.97 -5.02 -11.11
CA TRP A 45 8.24 -6.41 -10.81
C TRP A 45 8.68 -7.19 -12.05
N THR A 46 9.39 -8.28 -11.80
CA THR A 46 9.87 -9.23 -12.80
C THR A 46 9.60 -10.66 -12.33
N GLY A 47 9.64 -11.60 -13.27
CA GLY A 47 9.37 -13.01 -13.01
C GLY A 47 8.05 -13.47 -13.60
N ASP A 48 7.66 -14.70 -13.26
CA ASP A 48 6.40 -15.32 -13.70
C ASP A 48 5.44 -15.44 -12.51
N PRO A 49 4.36 -14.62 -12.46
CA PRO A 49 3.42 -14.65 -11.35
C PRO A 49 2.64 -15.97 -11.24
N SER A 50 2.61 -16.80 -12.30
CA SER A 50 2.00 -18.13 -12.23
C SER A 50 2.72 -19.08 -11.28
N THR A 51 3.99 -18.78 -10.97
CA THR A 51 4.77 -19.51 -9.95
C THR A 51 4.37 -19.14 -8.51
N GLY A 52 3.56 -18.09 -8.34
CA GLY A 52 3.22 -17.52 -7.03
C GLY A 52 4.31 -16.65 -6.42
N ARG A 53 5.38 -16.34 -7.16
CA ARG A 53 6.52 -15.56 -6.66
C ARG A 53 7.07 -14.62 -7.74
N VAL A 54 7.30 -13.36 -7.37
CA VAL A 54 7.88 -12.32 -8.24
C VAL A 54 8.97 -11.56 -7.50
N GLN A 55 9.83 -10.87 -8.25
CA GLN A 55 10.82 -9.93 -7.70
C GLN A 55 10.27 -8.52 -7.83
N VAL A 56 10.15 -7.79 -6.73
CA VAL A 56 9.65 -6.42 -6.69
C VAL A 56 10.81 -5.47 -6.48
N THR A 57 10.91 -4.44 -7.33
CA THR A 57 11.90 -3.36 -7.22
C THR A 57 11.18 -2.06 -6.89
N TRP A 58 11.50 -1.47 -5.76
CA TRP A 58 10.94 -0.21 -5.29
C TRP A 58 11.42 0.94 -6.17
N ALA A 59 10.52 1.57 -6.91
CA ALA A 59 10.88 2.52 -7.96
C ALA A 59 11.24 3.93 -7.44
N PHE A 60 10.83 4.27 -6.22
CA PHE A 60 10.96 5.61 -5.64
C PHE A 60 11.75 5.64 -4.32
N GLU A 61 12.40 4.54 -3.97
CA GLU A 61 13.34 4.46 -2.86
C GLU A 61 14.77 4.74 -3.35
N GLU A 62 15.60 5.35 -2.50
CA GLU A 62 16.93 5.87 -2.88
C GLU A 62 17.83 4.80 -3.51
N ASP A 63 17.84 3.60 -2.96
CA ASP A 63 18.68 2.49 -3.45
C ASP A 63 17.94 1.53 -4.40
N MET A 64 16.68 1.81 -4.74
CA MET A 64 15.81 0.93 -5.54
C MET A 64 15.95 -0.55 -5.14
N PRO A 65 15.69 -0.90 -3.86
CA PRO A 65 15.89 -2.27 -3.38
C PRO A 65 14.97 -3.25 -4.11
N THR A 66 15.48 -4.46 -4.33
CA THR A 66 14.72 -5.56 -4.93
C THR A 66 14.54 -6.66 -3.89
N GLU A 67 13.31 -7.11 -3.72
CA GLU A 67 12.96 -8.17 -2.79
C GLU A 67 11.92 -9.12 -3.36
N PRO A 68 11.92 -10.40 -2.93
CA PRO A 68 10.93 -11.37 -3.38
C PRO A 68 9.58 -11.13 -2.70
N TYR A 69 8.51 -11.23 -3.49
CA TYR A 69 7.12 -11.22 -3.03
C TYR A 69 6.40 -12.51 -3.42
N LEU A 70 5.58 -13.01 -2.52
CA LEU A 70 4.64 -14.10 -2.77
C LEU A 70 3.28 -13.53 -3.14
N VAL A 71 2.68 -14.06 -4.19
CA VAL A 71 1.29 -13.80 -4.58
C VAL A 71 0.42 -14.87 -3.95
N GLU A 72 -0.24 -14.53 -2.85
CA GLU A 72 -1.07 -15.48 -2.09
C GLU A 72 -2.48 -15.61 -2.66
N VAL A 73 -3.05 -14.49 -3.16
CA VAL A 73 -4.36 -14.44 -3.81
C VAL A 73 -4.28 -13.48 -4.99
N CYS A 74 -4.77 -13.90 -6.15
CA CYS A 74 -4.94 -13.06 -7.32
C CYS A 74 -6.27 -13.41 -7.99
N GLU A 75 -7.32 -12.67 -7.65
CA GLU A 75 -8.68 -12.81 -8.19
C GLU A 75 -9.01 -11.57 -9.01
N GLU A 76 -8.58 -11.56 -10.27
CA GLU A 76 -8.82 -10.44 -11.19
C GLU A 76 -10.32 -10.19 -11.40
N PRO A 77 -10.80 -8.95 -11.35
CA PRO A 77 -10.13 -7.69 -11.00
C PRO A 77 -10.43 -7.25 -9.55
N THR A 78 -10.76 -8.16 -8.64
CA THR A 78 -11.40 -7.84 -7.34
C THR A 78 -10.48 -7.97 -6.13
N ARG A 79 -9.46 -8.84 -6.18
CA ARG A 79 -8.62 -9.08 -5.00
C ARG A 79 -7.20 -9.46 -5.35
N LEU A 80 -6.26 -8.79 -4.71
CA LEU A 80 -4.84 -9.14 -4.71
C LEU A 80 -4.35 -9.21 -3.26
N ARG A 81 -3.72 -10.33 -2.88
CA ARG A 81 -3.03 -10.46 -1.62
C ARG A 81 -1.59 -10.89 -1.88
N VAL A 82 -0.66 -10.09 -1.39
CA VAL A 82 0.78 -10.31 -1.55
C VAL A 82 1.50 -10.12 -0.22
N ARG A 83 2.64 -10.76 -0.07
CA ARG A 83 3.57 -10.48 1.03
C ARG A 83 5.02 -10.63 0.57
N ASN A 84 5.93 -9.87 1.18
CA ASN A 84 7.35 -10.10 0.97
C ASN A 84 7.80 -11.39 1.67
N GLU A 85 8.91 -11.97 1.20
CA GLU A 85 9.59 -13.05 1.89
C GLU A 85 10.67 -12.45 2.80
N ASN A 86 10.57 -12.70 4.09
CA ASN A 86 11.57 -12.31 5.06
C ASN A 86 11.66 -13.38 6.16
N ASP A 87 12.87 -13.73 6.57
CA ASP A 87 13.11 -14.70 7.64
C ASP A 87 12.73 -14.16 9.03
N ASP A 88 12.76 -12.83 9.19
CA ASP A 88 12.25 -12.15 10.37
C ASP A 88 10.74 -11.88 10.21
N PRO A 89 9.87 -12.56 10.99
CA PRO A 89 8.43 -12.35 10.87
C PRO A 89 7.97 -10.93 11.19
N THR A 90 8.76 -10.14 11.92
CA THR A 90 8.44 -8.74 12.22
C THR A 90 8.65 -7.83 11.00
N GLN A 91 9.42 -8.28 10.02
CA GLN A 91 9.70 -7.59 8.76
C GLN A 91 8.83 -8.09 7.59
N VAL A 92 7.89 -8.98 7.85
CA VAL A 92 6.93 -9.45 6.84
C VAL A 92 5.82 -8.42 6.67
N TRP A 93 5.68 -7.93 5.45
CA TRP A 93 4.61 -7.01 5.04
C TRP A 93 3.59 -7.78 4.21
N THR A 94 2.39 -7.88 4.72
CA THR A 94 1.26 -8.51 4.02
C THR A 94 0.26 -7.45 3.64
N LEU A 95 -0.04 -7.36 2.34
CA LEU A 95 -0.97 -6.41 1.75
C LEU A 95 -2.17 -7.16 1.17
N ASP A 96 -3.38 -6.73 1.51
CA ASP A 96 -4.63 -7.25 0.95
C ASP A 96 -5.39 -6.08 0.30
N LEU A 97 -5.52 -6.12 -1.02
CA LEU A 97 -6.14 -5.10 -1.84
C LEU A 97 -7.44 -5.64 -2.41
N ARG A 98 -8.52 -4.90 -2.21
CA ARG A 98 -9.84 -5.26 -2.74
C ARG A 98 -10.44 -4.12 -3.53
N LEU A 99 -10.99 -4.45 -4.70
CA LEU A 99 -11.65 -3.51 -5.59
C LEU A 99 -13.13 -3.87 -5.75
N ALA A 100 -13.95 -2.83 -5.80
CA ALA A 100 -15.36 -2.92 -6.17
C ALA A 100 -15.73 -1.72 -7.03
N GLU A 101 -16.54 -1.94 -8.08
CA GLU A 101 -17.03 -0.87 -8.96
C GLU A 101 -18.55 -0.72 -8.81
N GLU A 102 -18.98 0.52 -8.66
CA GLU A 102 -20.39 0.90 -8.69
C GLU A 102 -20.55 2.20 -9.46
N ALA A 103 -21.45 2.22 -10.45
CA ALA A 103 -21.79 3.40 -11.25
C ALA A 103 -20.56 4.12 -11.85
N GLY A 104 -19.56 3.37 -12.32
CA GLY A 104 -18.34 3.93 -12.95
C GLY A 104 -17.32 4.46 -11.96
N VAL A 105 -17.51 4.22 -10.68
CA VAL A 105 -16.55 4.55 -9.62
C VAL A 105 -16.00 3.28 -9.01
N THR A 106 -14.69 3.13 -9.04
CA THR A 106 -13.99 2.00 -8.42
C THR A 106 -13.49 2.41 -7.03
N THR A 107 -13.79 1.61 -6.04
CA THR A 107 -13.30 1.76 -4.66
C THR A 107 -12.20 0.73 -4.41
N LEU A 108 -11.03 1.20 -3.99
CA LEU A 108 -9.94 0.39 -3.46
C LEU A 108 -10.02 0.39 -1.94
N ARG A 109 -10.05 -0.80 -1.34
CA ARG A 109 -9.75 -1.02 0.07
C ARG A 109 -8.36 -1.64 0.17
N PHE A 110 -7.42 -0.88 0.67
CA PHE A 110 -6.03 -1.27 0.88
C PHE A 110 -5.84 -1.60 2.36
N ALA A 111 -5.37 -2.79 2.68
CA ALA A 111 -5.10 -3.22 4.06
C ALA A 111 -3.69 -3.78 4.20
N GLN A 112 -2.97 -3.31 5.20
CA GLN A 112 -1.69 -3.91 5.62
C GLN A 112 -1.84 -4.54 7.00
N VAL A 113 -1.38 -5.80 7.13
CA VAL A 113 -1.25 -6.46 8.43
C VAL A 113 -0.15 -5.75 9.23
N LEU A 114 -0.44 -5.36 10.46
CA LEU A 114 0.54 -4.79 11.38
C LEU A 114 1.03 -5.91 12.31
N THR A 115 2.29 -6.31 12.16
CA THR A 115 2.95 -7.25 13.08
C THR A 115 3.22 -6.59 14.44
N ASP A 116 3.40 -5.29 14.44
CA ASP A 116 3.45 -4.41 15.59
C ASP A 116 2.67 -3.14 15.28
N ARG A 117 1.79 -2.73 16.19
CA ARG A 117 0.94 -1.55 16.00
C ARG A 117 1.73 -0.25 15.87
N SER A 118 2.91 -0.16 16.48
CA SER A 118 3.78 1.01 16.41
C SER A 118 4.30 1.31 15.00
N LEU A 119 4.38 0.29 14.13
CA LEU A 119 4.78 0.46 12.72
C LEU A 119 3.92 1.48 11.97
N VAL A 120 2.69 1.74 12.43
CA VAL A 120 1.77 2.65 11.77
C VAL A 120 2.29 4.09 11.67
N THR A 121 3.18 4.50 12.58
CA THR A 121 3.79 5.84 12.55
C THR A 121 4.68 6.06 11.33
N ASP A 122 5.21 4.99 10.77
CA ASP A 122 6.05 5.01 9.57
C ASP A 122 5.25 4.60 8.33
N VAL A 123 4.57 3.44 8.40
CA VAL A 123 3.85 2.90 7.22
C VAL A 123 2.59 3.69 6.89
N GLY A 124 1.95 4.32 7.87
CA GLY A 124 0.76 5.14 7.65
C GLY A 124 1.02 6.32 6.70
N PRO A 125 1.95 7.23 7.03
CA PRO A 125 2.37 8.30 6.14
C PRO A 125 2.88 7.79 4.78
N GLY A 126 3.61 6.67 4.76
CA GLY A 126 4.11 6.04 3.54
C GLY A 126 2.98 5.62 2.59
N TRP A 127 1.95 4.96 3.11
CA TRP A 127 0.81 4.54 2.29
C TRP A 127 -0.08 5.71 1.87
N GLU A 128 -0.25 6.75 2.69
CA GLU A 128 -0.91 7.97 2.23
C GLU A 128 -0.18 8.55 1.00
N TYR A 129 1.14 8.65 1.06
CA TYR A 129 1.97 9.13 -0.04
C TYR A 129 1.82 8.26 -1.31
N TYR A 130 1.98 6.95 -1.19
CA TYR A 130 1.90 6.06 -2.35
C TYR A 130 0.50 5.98 -2.94
N LEU A 131 -0.55 5.99 -2.12
CA LEU A 131 -1.92 5.95 -2.63
C LEU A 131 -2.35 7.28 -3.26
N ASP A 132 -1.85 8.42 -2.80
CA ASP A 132 -2.05 9.71 -3.48
C ASP A 132 -1.36 9.70 -4.86
N ARG A 133 -0.18 9.08 -4.98
CA ARG A 133 0.50 8.87 -6.26
C ARG A 133 -0.27 7.90 -7.18
N LEU A 134 -0.87 6.87 -6.64
CA LEU A 134 -1.76 5.98 -7.40
C LEU A 134 -2.95 6.76 -7.98
N GLU A 135 -3.62 7.59 -7.17
CA GLU A 135 -4.71 8.43 -7.65
C GLU A 135 -4.26 9.36 -8.78
N GLU A 136 -3.09 10.00 -8.63
CA GLU A 136 -2.52 10.84 -9.68
C GLU A 136 -2.25 10.05 -10.95
N SER A 137 -1.60 8.89 -10.86
CA SER A 137 -1.23 8.09 -12.04
C SER A 137 -2.45 7.51 -12.77
N VAL A 138 -3.48 7.08 -12.05
CA VAL A 138 -4.74 6.61 -12.66
C VAL A 138 -5.46 7.75 -13.39
N ARG A 139 -5.49 8.93 -12.78
CA ARG A 139 -6.14 10.11 -13.35
C ARG A 139 -5.43 10.66 -14.58
N THR A 140 -4.09 10.67 -14.59
CA THR A 140 -3.28 11.29 -15.65
C THR A 140 -2.81 10.31 -16.71
N GLY A 141 -2.69 9.03 -16.38
CA GLY A 141 -2.04 8.00 -17.23
C GLY A 141 -0.51 8.09 -17.24
N GLU A 142 0.07 8.97 -16.42
CA GLU A 142 1.50 9.28 -16.39
C GLU A 142 2.14 8.83 -15.05
N THR A 143 3.47 8.91 -14.99
CA THR A 143 4.19 8.73 -13.73
C THR A 143 3.82 9.86 -12.77
N ALA A 144 3.49 9.49 -11.54
CA ALA A 144 3.11 10.45 -10.50
C ALA A 144 4.27 11.38 -10.14
N THR A 145 3.94 12.64 -9.90
CA THR A 145 4.88 13.72 -9.56
C THR A 145 4.79 14.13 -8.09
N THR A 146 3.75 13.69 -7.37
CA THR A 146 3.57 13.95 -5.93
C THR A 146 4.85 13.62 -5.17
N GLY A 147 5.38 14.59 -4.42
CA GLY A 147 6.57 14.46 -3.58
C GLY A 147 6.25 14.04 -2.15
N TRP A 148 7.27 13.63 -1.42
CA TRP A 148 7.16 13.14 -0.03
C TRP A 148 6.86 14.25 1.00
N ASP A 149 7.11 15.51 0.67
CA ASP A 149 7.04 16.62 1.62
C ASP A 149 5.69 16.69 2.36
N GLY A 150 5.76 16.76 3.70
CA GLY A 150 4.60 16.91 4.56
C GLY A 150 3.91 15.61 4.99
N TYR A 151 4.24 14.46 4.40
CA TYR A 151 3.61 13.19 4.81
C TYR A 151 4.08 12.72 6.19
N LEU A 152 5.36 12.84 6.49
CA LEU A 152 5.92 12.42 7.79
C LEU A 152 5.25 13.15 8.97
N ALA A 153 4.79 14.39 8.78
CA ALA A 153 4.05 15.13 9.79
C ALA A 153 2.74 14.46 10.24
N ARG A 154 2.24 13.47 9.47
CA ARG A 154 1.04 12.68 9.80
C ARG A 154 1.30 11.56 10.81
N SER A 155 2.56 11.24 11.14
CA SER A 155 2.92 10.16 12.08
C SER A 155 2.24 10.31 13.43
N GLY A 156 2.17 11.53 13.98
CA GLY A 156 1.47 11.81 15.23
C GLY A 156 -0.05 11.59 15.17
N GLU A 157 -0.68 11.89 14.02
CA GLU A 157 -2.10 11.61 13.81
C GLU A 157 -2.36 10.09 13.78
N TYR A 158 -1.46 9.32 13.15
CA TYR A 158 -1.54 7.85 13.14
C TYR A 158 -1.32 7.26 14.53
N ALA A 159 -0.32 7.74 15.28
CA ALA A 159 -0.09 7.31 16.66
C ALA A 159 -1.36 7.51 17.52
N ALA A 160 -1.99 8.66 17.42
CA ALA A 160 -3.22 8.97 18.14
C ALA A 160 -4.40 8.08 17.71
N ALA A 161 -4.61 7.89 16.40
CA ALA A 161 -5.70 7.08 15.85
C ALA A 161 -5.58 5.60 16.23
N PHE A 162 -4.34 5.10 16.39
CA PHE A 162 -4.06 3.72 16.77
C PHE A 162 -3.87 3.51 18.28
N GLY A 163 -4.06 4.56 19.09
CA GLY A 163 -4.00 4.49 20.55
C GLY A 163 -2.61 4.18 21.10
N LEU A 164 -1.55 4.65 20.41
CA LEU A 164 -0.19 4.51 20.88
C LEU A 164 0.10 5.48 22.04
N PRO A 165 0.96 5.09 23.01
CA PRO A 165 1.36 5.96 24.11
C PRO A 165 2.11 7.21 23.60
N ASP A 166 2.11 8.29 24.42
CA ASP A 166 2.71 9.57 24.07
C ASP A 166 4.22 9.49 23.78
N ASP A 167 4.93 8.56 24.39
CA ASP A 167 6.36 8.36 24.20
C ASP A 167 6.72 7.90 22.79
N GLU A 168 5.82 7.15 22.13
CA GLU A 168 6.01 6.69 20.75
C GLU A 168 5.59 7.73 19.71
N ARG A 169 4.89 8.79 20.13
CA ARG A 169 4.51 9.92 19.27
C ARG A 169 5.65 10.89 18.98
N GLN A 170 6.73 10.84 19.78
CA GLN A 170 7.85 11.80 19.70
C GLN A 170 9.09 11.29 18.96
N THR A 171 9.16 9.99 18.64
CA THR A 171 10.33 9.41 17.95
C THR A 171 10.32 9.59 16.43
N ALA A 172 9.27 10.19 15.87
CA ALA A 172 9.14 10.54 14.45
C ALA A 172 9.63 11.98 14.18
N THR A 173 10.90 12.26 14.48
CA THR A 173 11.54 13.57 14.15
C THR A 173 12.70 13.37 13.21
#